data_562a03cbe78c86c69a551a39895f247f
#
_entry.id   562a03cbe78c86c69a551a39895f247f
#
_cell.length_a   1.000
_cell.length_b   1.000
_cell.length_c   1.000
_cell.angle_alpha   90.00
_cell.angle_beta   90.00
_cell.angle_gamma   90.00
#
_symmetry.space_group_name_H-M   'P 1'
#
loop_
_entity.id
_entity.type
_entity.pdbx_description
1 polymer ?
#
loop_
_entity_poly.entity_id
_entity_poly.type
_entity_poly.pdbx_seq_one_letter_code
_entity_poly.pdbx_strand_id
1 'polypeptide(L)'
;SKSLVQFKMNAARGSYRLLDMTRSYAFDRLGEMDEVREMASRHAQLVLRLLEAGAGQGQSAAAHARELLDDVGAAMEWSLSQSGDLAAGAALAAASAPFWLRAGLLVECRFWMTRVLAAIGEPVLEAHRRLAIQAAVASAETFTDGFTKESFNSWLSAFEIAKSLGNVEQQLTCLIVLWAHKIRAPQYEDARVLAGQVDALAATVPGIRAMADWMLGITGHHMGQLAVARGRFEQSLAGDSLQARQVMMMQFGYDRRIPTLGVLGNLHWLEGRPDQALGLGATAVSEARHLPYPVPLCEALTWQALTLYLRGDDPGELENLLDEAITHARRHFIESYVGLALALKGLNAFRTSMTGSTLVSEGLALLAKSNYEVFHPFFLTDFARLRAQSGARLHQGEICALLEMEAGRHEDWTSAEVKRNLGEILLVGGDASRAAQLFADAAGCAERQGTRSWALRTALSCARSANGEPARRQNRAHLESLLQGFSEGRKTADIQAASQFLQNSLN
;
A
#
# COMPACT_ATOMS: atom_id res chain seq x y z
N SER A 1 34.27 15.10 46.71
CA SER A 1 34.72 14.70 45.37
C SER A 1 33.84 15.33 44.33
N LYS A 2 34.37 16.19 43.50
CA LYS A 2 33.65 16.71 42.34
C LYS A 2 33.71 15.61 41.28
N SER A 3 32.63 14.82 41.11
CA SER A 3 32.58 13.82 40.03
C SER A 3 32.42 14.56 38.71
N LEU A 4 33.48 14.60 37.91
CA LEU A 4 33.52 15.17 36.57
C LEU A 4 32.76 14.26 35.52
N VAL A 5 32.43 13.05 35.95
CA VAL A 5 31.81 12.01 35.13
C VAL A 5 30.59 11.46 35.87
N GLN A 6 29.46 11.44 35.19
CA GLN A 6 28.25 10.74 35.66
C GLN A 6 28.28 9.29 35.19
N PHE A 7 28.05 8.38 36.12
CA PHE A 7 27.85 6.97 35.83
C PHE A 7 26.35 6.65 35.80
N LYS A 8 25.87 6.12 34.72
CA LYS A 8 24.50 5.56 34.61
C LYS A 8 24.58 4.06 34.43
N MET A 9 23.87 3.34 35.26
CA MET A 9 23.73 1.90 35.14
C MET A 9 22.40 1.62 34.44
N ASN A 10 22.47 1.11 33.24
CA ASN A 10 21.30 0.62 32.49
C ASN A 10 21.38 -0.91 32.44
N ALA A 11 20.31 -1.58 32.85
CA ALA A 11 20.01 -3.03 32.93
C ALA A 11 21.17 -4.06 32.87
N ALA A 12 22.27 -3.86 32.17
CA ALA A 12 23.40 -4.78 32.04
C ALA A 12 24.77 -4.11 31.79
N ARG A 13 24.83 -2.81 31.54
CA ARG A 13 26.12 -2.10 31.30
C ARG A 13 26.11 -0.70 31.92
N GLY A 14 27.25 -0.30 32.48
CA GLY A 14 27.46 1.07 32.93
C GLY A 14 27.88 1.97 31.80
N SER A 15 27.20 3.12 31.62
CA SER A 15 27.66 4.19 30.74
C SER A 15 28.20 5.36 31.52
N TYR A 16 29.22 5.98 30.98
CA TYR A 16 29.87 7.18 31.58
C TYR A 16 29.50 8.37 30.68
N ARG A 17 29.05 9.46 31.32
CA ARG A 17 28.77 10.74 30.65
C ARG A 17 29.54 11.86 31.31
N LEU A 18 30.26 12.64 30.52
CA LEU A 18 30.83 13.91 30.95
C LEU A 18 29.72 14.94 31.15
N LEU A 19 29.79 15.75 32.17
CA LEU A 19 28.95 16.94 32.32
C LEU A 19 29.28 17.92 31.19
N ASP A 20 28.30 18.69 30.72
CA ASP A 20 28.46 19.55 29.54
C ASP A 20 29.62 20.54 29.68
N MET A 21 29.79 21.18 30.84
CA MET A 21 30.92 22.05 31.10
C MET A 21 32.26 21.31 31.10
N THR A 22 32.28 20.08 31.62
CA THR A 22 33.51 19.25 31.64
C THR A 22 33.86 18.81 30.22
N ARG A 23 32.85 18.51 29.39
CA ARG A 23 33.03 18.14 28.00
C ARG A 23 33.57 19.30 27.17
N SER A 24 33.00 20.52 27.34
CA SER A 24 33.51 21.74 26.67
C SER A 24 34.96 22.04 27.06
N TYR A 25 35.28 22.02 28.36
CA TYR A 25 36.64 22.23 28.82
C TYR A 25 37.65 21.18 28.29
N ALA A 26 37.23 19.89 28.28
CA ALA A 26 38.07 18.83 27.70
C ALA A 26 38.29 19.02 26.19
N PHE A 27 37.28 19.48 25.49
CA PHE A 27 37.38 19.78 24.06
C PHE A 27 38.34 20.94 23.77
N ASP A 28 38.25 22.03 24.55
CA ASP A 28 39.17 23.17 24.43
C ASP A 28 40.63 22.71 24.70
N ARG A 29 40.84 21.86 25.70
CA ARG A 29 42.19 21.31 26.02
C ARG A 29 42.73 20.41 24.90
N LEU A 30 41.87 19.57 24.28
CA LEU A 30 42.29 18.79 23.12
C LEU A 30 42.68 19.68 21.94
N GLY A 31 42.03 20.84 21.80
CA GLY A 31 42.37 21.84 20.76
C GLY A 31 43.75 22.46 21.01
N GLU A 32 44.07 22.80 22.28
CA GLU A 32 45.37 23.35 22.69
C GLU A 32 46.54 22.34 22.46
N MET A 33 46.22 21.02 22.53
CA MET A 33 47.20 19.93 22.36
C MET A 33 47.27 19.38 20.93
N ASP A 34 46.47 19.88 20.00
CA ASP A 34 46.31 19.39 18.63
C ASP A 34 45.85 17.92 18.53
N GLU A 35 45.15 17.43 19.57
CA GLU A 35 44.71 16.03 19.70
C GLU A 35 43.25 15.81 19.22
N VAL A 36 42.52 16.88 18.84
CA VAL A 36 41.09 16.82 18.49
C VAL A 36 40.85 15.79 17.38
N ARG A 37 41.69 15.80 16.35
CA ARG A 37 41.55 14.90 15.17
C ARG A 37 41.76 13.43 15.57
N GLU A 38 42.77 13.15 16.40
CA GLU A 38 43.06 11.78 16.82
C GLU A 38 41.95 11.23 17.72
N MET A 39 41.48 12.03 18.68
CA MET A 39 40.38 11.65 19.56
C MET A 39 39.06 11.47 18.81
N ALA A 40 38.71 12.32 17.86
CA ALA A 40 37.55 12.19 17.05
C ALA A 40 37.59 10.94 16.12
N SER A 41 38.77 10.62 15.56
CA SER A 41 39.00 9.38 14.82
C SER A 41 38.79 8.15 15.67
N ARG A 42 39.40 8.13 16.91
CA ARG A 42 39.20 7.03 17.86
C ARG A 42 37.74 6.87 18.29
N HIS A 43 37.03 8.00 18.51
CA HIS A 43 35.59 7.99 18.80
C HIS A 43 34.77 7.38 17.63
N ALA A 44 35.00 7.83 16.41
CA ALA A 44 34.33 7.30 15.22
C ALA A 44 34.54 5.80 15.05
N GLN A 45 35.78 5.32 15.24
CA GLN A 45 36.11 3.89 15.19
C GLN A 45 35.45 3.09 16.33
N LEU A 46 35.35 3.66 17.53
CA LEU A 46 34.67 3.02 18.66
C LEU A 46 33.16 2.89 18.36
N VAL A 47 32.52 3.96 17.90
CA VAL A 47 31.11 3.95 17.53
C VAL A 47 30.83 2.94 16.44
N LEU A 48 31.66 2.88 15.40
CA LEU A 48 31.53 1.88 14.32
C LEU A 48 31.57 0.45 14.86
N ARG A 49 32.59 0.12 15.70
CA ARG A 49 32.68 -1.22 16.32
C ARG A 49 31.48 -1.57 17.18
N LEU A 50 30.90 -0.60 17.91
CA LEU A 50 29.71 -0.81 18.73
C LEU A 50 28.47 -1.07 17.88
N LEU A 51 28.31 -0.37 16.74
CA LEU A 51 27.26 -0.61 15.78
C LEU A 51 27.37 -2.02 15.15
N GLU A 52 28.55 -2.39 14.71
CA GLU A 52 28.82 -3.72 14.10
C GLU A 52 28.57 -4.86 15.11
N ALA A 53 28.99 -4.70 16.37
CA ALA A 53 28.73 -5.67 17.44
C ALA A 53 27.24 -5.77 17.81
N GLY A 54 26.48 -4.68 17.67
CA GLY A 54 25.04 -4.62 17.94
C GLY A 54 24.16 -5.17 16.81
N ALA A 55 24.67 -5.32 15.63
CA ALA A 55 23.91 -5.72 14.46
C ALA A 55 23.26 -7.13 14.55
N GLY A 56 23.79 -8.02 15.41
CA GLY A 56 23.29 -9.40 15.60
C GLY A 56 22.41 -9.63 16.83
N GLN A 57 22.14 -8.64 17.65
CA GLN A 57 21.44 -8.81 18.94
C GLN A 57 20.02 -8.22 18.87
N GLY A 58 18.97 -9.05 19.02
CA GLY A 58 17.55 -8.73 18.91
C GLY A 58 17.05 -7.47 19.68
N GLN A 59 15.84 -7.49 20.26
CA GLN A 59 15.17 -6.31 20.88
C GLN A 59 16.00 -5.55 21.95
N SER A 60 16.93 -6.21 22.64
CA SER A 60 17.86 -5.55 23.58
C SER A 60 18.81 -4.56 22.86
N ALA A 61 19.11 -4.79 21.58
CA ALA A 61 19.93 -3.91 20.75
C ALA A 61 19.23 -2.58 20.41
N ALA A 62 17.91 -2.56 20.32
CA ALA A 62 17.16 -1.35 19.95
C ALA A 62 17.23 -0.26 21.05
N ALA A 63 17.18 -0.65 22.31
CA ALA A 63 17.34 0.31 23.42
C ALA A 63 18.78 0.85 23.48
N HIS A 64 19.77 -0.01 23.29
CA HIS A 64 21.19 0.36 23.27
C HIS A 64 21.55 1.20 22.03
N ALA A 65 20.96 0.90 20.89
CA ALA A 65 21.14 1.66 19.66
C ALA A 65 20.68 3.13 19.81
N ARG A 66 19.57 3.36 20.53
CA ARG A 66 19.06 4.73 20.74
C ARG A 66 20.04 5.58 21.57
N GLU A 67 20.77 4.99 22.50
CA GLU A 67 21.82 5.67 23.28
C GLU A 67 23.05 6.01 22.43
N LEU A 68 23.35 5.21 21.41
CA LEU A 68 24.46 5.42 20.48
C LEU A 68 24.18 6.44 19.38
N LEU A 69 22.91 6.78 19.11
CA LEU A 69 22.57 7.63 17.96
C LEU A 69 23.12 9.06 18.09
N ASP A 70 23.21 9.59 19.29
CA ASP A 70 23.86 10.89 19.54
C ASP A 70 25.35 10.84 19.21
N ASP A 71 26.05 9.75 19.62
CA ASP A 71 27.46 9.52 19.32
C ASP A 71 27.68 9.25 17.82
N VAL A 72 26.75 8.56 17.16
CA VAL A 72 26.77 8.36 15.70
C VAL A 72 26.67 9.70 14.98
N GLY A 73 25.75 10.58 15.39
CA GLY A 73 25.62 11.91 14.83
C GLY A 73 26.91 12.73 14.95
N ALA A 74 27.53 12.75 16.13
CA ALA A 74 28.79 13.45 16.38
C ALA A 74 29.96 12.85 15.57
N ALA A 75 30.03 11.54 15.47
CA ALA A 75 31.05 10.85 14.66
C ALA A 75 30.90 11.12 13.17
N MET A 76 29.66 11.15 12.65
CA MET A 76 29.38 11.49 11.26
C MET A 76 29.70 12.96 10.97
N GLU A 77 29.31 13.90 11.85
CA GLU A 77 29.60 15.33 11.66
C GLU A 77 31.10 15.56 11.54
N TRP A 78 31.90 14.96 12.41
CA TRP A 78 33.35 15.03 12.30
C TRP A 78 33.85 14.39 11.00
N SER A 79 33.38 13.17 10.68
CA SER A 79 33.86 12.42 9.51
C SER A 79 33.60 13.15 8.18
N LEU A 80 32.53 13.96 8.11
CA LEU A 80 32.16 14.76 6.93
C LEU A 80 32.80 16.15 6.94
N SER A 81 33.54 16.52 7.99
CA SER A 81 34.24 17.82 8.09
C SER A 81 35.51 17.84 7.21
N GLN A 82 36.11 19.02 7.00
CA GLN A 82 37.34 19.17 6.24
C GLN A 82 38.52 18.40 6.81
N SER A 83 38.57 18.23 8.14
CA SER A 83 39.61 17.45 8.84
C SER A 83 39.22 15.98 9.09
N GLY A 84 38.03 15.58 8.60
CA GLY A 84 37.44 14.27 8.87
C GLY A 84 37.96 13.15 7.98
N ASP A 85 37.31 12.00 8.13
CA ASP A 85 37.59 10.78 7.35
C ASP A 85 36.29 10.33 6.67
N LEU A 86 36.16 10.64 5.36
CA LEU A 86 34.98 10.30 4.56
C LEU A 86 34.74 8.77 4.51
N ALA A 87 35.80 7.93 4.55
CA ALA A 87 35.62 6.48 4.54
C ALA A 87 35.02 5.99 5.86
N ALA A 88 35.44 6.57 6.99
CA ALA A 88 34.82 6.32 8.29
C ALA A 88 33.36 6.79 8.32
N GLY A 89 33.07 7.97 7.75
CA GLY A 89 31.69 8.48 7.59
C GLY A 89 30.77 7.54 6.80
N ALA A 90 31.28 7.00 5.69
CA ALA A 90 30.54 6.01 4.90
C ALA A 90 30.27 4.71 5.67
N ALA A 91 31.28 4.22 6.39
CA ALA A 91 31.14 3.02 7.22
C ALA A 91 30.13 3.21 8.35
N LEU A 92 30.19 4.35 9.06
CA LEU A 92 29.24 4.74 10.11
C LEU A 92 27.81 4.84 9.57
N ALA A 93 27.62 5.50 8.42
CA ALA A 93 26.31 5.65 7.79
C ALA A 93 25.72 4.27 7.44
N ALA A 94 26.47 3.43 6.75
CA ALA A 94 26.02 2.10 6.38
C ALA A 94 25.69 1.21 7.59
N ALA A 95 26.54 1.22 8.61
CA ALA A 95 26.33 0.45 9.84
C ALA A 95 25.17 0.98 10.70
N SER A 96 24.94 2.29 10.74
CA SER A 96 23.87 2.91 11.53
C SER A 96 22.50 2.92 10.86
N ALA A 97 22.42 2.79 9.54
CA ALA A 97 21.17 2.84 8.78
C ALA A 97 20.06 1.94 9.34
N PRO A 98 20.28 0.64 9.65
CA PRO A 98 19.25 -0.21 10.24
C PRO A 98 18.78 0.24 11.63
N PHE A 99 19.61 0.92 12.38
CA PHE A 99 19.28 1.42 13.72
C PHE A 99 18.36 2.64 13.65
N TRP A 100 18.67 3.59 12.76
CA TRP A 100 17.80 4.75 12.51
C TRP A 100 16.39 4.32 12.09
N LEU A 101 16.31 3.40 11.13
CA LEU A 101 15.03 2.87 10.62
C LEU A 101 14.23 2.16 11.72
N ARG A 102 14.89 1.27 12.50
CA ARG A 102 14.23 0.56 13.60
C ARG A 102 13.80 1.47 14.76
N ALA A 103 14.56 2.54 15.01
CA ALA A 103 14.21 3.53 16.02
C ALA A 103 13.05 4.46 15.58
N GLY A 104 12.63 4.42 14.31
CA GLY A 104 11.64 5.32 13.73
C GLY A 104 12.15 6.76 13.54
N LEU A 105 13.47 6.98 13.60
CA LEU A 105 14.11 8.27 13.40
C LEU A 105 14.40 8.50 11.92
N LEU A 106 13.33 8.58 11.14
CA LEU A 106 13.37 8.56 9.67
C LEU A 106 13.92 9.87 9.09
N VAL A 107 13.60 11.00 9.72
CA VAL A 107 14.06 12.33 9.30
C VAL A 107 15.56 12.44 9.48
N GLU A 108 16.06 12.00 10.64
CA GLU A 108 17.48 11.97 10.96
C GLU A 108 18.23 10.98 10.08
N CYS A 109 17.64 9.80 9.83
CA CYS A 109 18.19 8.82 8.90
C CYS A 109 18.39 9.45 7.52
N ARG A 110 17.34 10.04 6.96
CA ARG A 110 17.39 10.72 5.66
C ARG A 110 18.45 11.82 5.63
N PHE A 111 18.47 12.66 6.66
CA PHE A 111 19.43 13.77 6.76
C PHE A 111 20.88 13.28 6.67
N TRP A 112 21.27 12.30 7.50
CA TRP A 112 22.63 11.79 7.54
C TRP A 112 23.00 11.02 6.27
N MET A 113 22.13 10.12 5.80
CA MET A 113 22.38 9.31 4.62
C MET A 113 22.56 10.17 3.37
N THR A 114 21.72 11.18 3.18
CA THR A 114 21.80 12.09 2.04
C THR A 114 23.08 12.94 2.07
N ARG A 115 23.48 13.43 3.26
CA ARG A 115 24.76 14.17 3.43
C ARG A 115 25.96 13.32 3.06
N VAL A 116 25.97 12.06 3.48
CA VAL A 116 27.07 11.12 3.17
C VAL A 116 27.13 10.85 1.67
N LEU A 117 26.00 10.56 1.01
CA LEU A 117 25.97 10.37 -0.44
C LEU A 117 26.42 11.61 -1.21
N ALA A 118 26.10 12.81 -0.74
CA ALA A 118 26.51 14.06 -1.37
C ALA A 118 28.01 14.38 -1.16
N ALA A 119 28.56 14.02 0.01
CA ALA A 119 29.95 14.31 0.34
C ALA A 119 30.94 13.31 -0.28
N ILE A 120 30.53 12.07 -0.53
CA ILE A 120 31.39 11.00 -1.01
C ILE A 120 30.98 10.68 -2.45
N GLY A 121 31.73 11.27 -3.42
CA GLY A 121 31.53 10.98 -4.84
C GLY A 121 31.85 9.53 -5.22
N GLU A 122 31.26 9.07 -6.33
CA GLU A 122 31.75 7.86 -7.00
C GLU A 122 33.21 8.12 -7.49
N PRO A 123 34.15 7.26 -7.29
CA PRO A 123 34.19 5.82 -6.99
C PRO A 123 34.67 5.45 -5.58
N VAL A 124 34.71 6.41 -4.64
CA VAL A 124 35.32 6.24 -3.32
C VAL A 124 34.45 5.37 -2.38
N LEU A 125 33.14 5.38 -2.58
CA LEU A 125 32.20 4.64 -1.74
C LEU A 125 32.07 3.18 -2.23
N GLU A 126 32.48 2.22 -1.41
CA GLU A 126 32.31 0.80 -1.69
C GLU A 126 30.84 0.47 -2.01
N ALA A 127 30.59 -0.27 -3.08
CA ALA A 127 29.26 -0.48 -3.63
C ALA A 127 28.25 -1.08 -2.61
N HIS A 128 28.70 -1.97 -1.71
CA HIS A 128 27.81 -2.53 -0.69
C HIS A 128 27.40 -1.51 0.39
N ARG A 129 28.29 -0.57 0.78
CA ARG A 129 27.95 0.54 1.68
C ARG A 129 27.02 1.52 1.02
N ARG A 130 27.29 1.85 -0.25
CA ARG A 130 26.42 2.69 -1.06
C ARG A 130 25.01 2.11 -1.15
N LEU A 131 24.88 0.80 -1.39
CA LEU A 131 23.59 0.12 -1.40
C LEU A 131 22.84 0.29 -0.05
N ALA A 132 23.51 0.04 1.07
CA ALA A 132 22.90 0.17 2.39
C ALA A 132 22.41 1.60 2.67
N ILE A 133 23.22 2.60 2.34
CA ILE A 133 22.89 4.02 2.51
C ILE A 133 21.74 4.41 1.57
N GLN A 134 21.80 4.04 0.28
CA GLN A 134 20.77 4.38 -0.70
C GLN A 134 19.43 3.72 -0.35
N ALA A 135 19.42 2.46 0.08
CA ALA A 135 18.23 1.77 0.53
C ALA A 135 17.62 2.42 1.80
N ALA A 136 18.48 2.94 2.70
CA ALA A 136 18.01 3.66 3.88
C ALA A 136 17.37 5.01 3.52
N VAL A 137 17.94 5.76 2.57
CA VAL A 137 17.30 6.99 2.03
C VAL A 137 15.94 6.65 1.45
N ALA A 138 15.88 5.67 0.55
CA ALA A 138 14.65 5.25 -0.11
C ALA A 138 13.57 4.80 0.89
N SER A 139 13.97 4.05 1.91
CA SER A 139 13.06 3.63 3.00
C SER A 139 12.55 4.84 3.80
N ALA A 140 13.44 5.74 4.22
CA ALA A 140 13.07 6.93 4.97
C ALA A 140 12.09 7.82 4.17
N GLU A 141 12.37 8.07 2.89
CA GLU A 141 11.48 8.82 1.99
C GLU A 141 10.11 8.14 1.86
N THR A 142 10.06 6.82 1.67
CA THR A 142 8.80 6.09 1.54
C THR A 142 7.94 6.19 2.80
N PHE A 143 8.56 6.15 3.98
CA PHE A 143 7.83 6.22 5.25
C PHE A 143 7.50 7.66 5.70
N THR A 144 8.24 8.69 5.25
CA THR A 144 7.96 10.09 5.59
C THR A 144 7.07 10.77 4.55
N ASP A 145 7.40 10.62 3.28
CA ASP A 145 6.79 11.36 2.17
C ASP A 145 5.81 10.49 1.37
N GLY A 146 5.82 9.16 1.61
CA GLY A 146 4.98 8.20 0.90
C GLY A 146 5.59 7.73 -0.43
N PHE A 147 4.72 7.23 -1.31
CA PHE A 147 5.09 6.68 -2.62
C PHE A 147 5.23 7.82 -3.66
N THR A 148 6.25 8.66 -3.50
CA THR A 148 6.55 9.80 -4.37
C THR A 148 7.47 9.41 -5.53
N LYS A 149 7.64 10.32 -6.51
CA LYS A 149 8.61 10.14 -7.59
C LYS A 149 10.05 10.08 -7.06
N GLU A 150 10.33 10.84 -6.02
CA GLU A 150 11.64 10.89 -5.36
C GLU A 150 11.96 9.54 -4.72
N SER A 151 11.06 9.00 -3.89
CA SER A 151 11.25 7.69 -3.26
C SER A 151 11.35 6.57 -4.31
N PHE A 152 10.58 6.64 -5.42
CA PHE A 152 10.73 5.71 -6.53
C PHE A 152 12.14 5.74 -7.14
N ASN A 153 12.68 6.93 -7.42
CA ASN A 153 14.01 7.08 -7.99
C ASN A 153 15.11 6.58 -7.03
N SER A 154 14.95 6.83 -5.74
CA SER A 154 15.86 6.33 -4.71
C SER A 154 15.87 4.79 -4.64
N TRP A 155 14.70 4.14 -4.72
CA TRP A 155 14.60 2.68 -4.80
C TRP A 155 15.16 2.12 -6.11
N LEU A 156 14.95 2.80 -7.24
CA LEU A 156 15.52 2.39 -8.52
C LEU A 156 17.06 2.43 -8.48
N SER A 157 17.64 3.49 -7.91
CA SER A 157 19.09 3.60 -7.72
C SER A 157 19.63 2.48 -6.83
N ALA A 158 18.93 2.16 -5.72
CA ALA A 158 19.30 1.03 -4.87
C ALA A 158 19.21 -0.32 -5.61
N PHE A 159 18.19 -0.49 -6.45
CA PHE A 159 18.01 -1.70 -7.27
C PHE A 159 19.17 -1.92 -8.25
N GLU A 160 19.58 -0.87 -8.96
CA GLU A 160 20.69 -0.99 -9.92
C GLU A 160 22.02 -1.33 -9.22
N ILE A 161 22.28 -0.78 -8.03
CA ILE A 161 23.44 -1.15 -7.22
C ILE A 161 23.33 -2.61 -6.76
N ALA A 162 22.17 -3.02 -6.24
CA ALA A 162 21.94 -4.40 -5.80
C ALA A 162 22.13 -5.42 -6.94
N LYS A 163 21.69 -5.05 -8.15
CA LYS A 163 21.83 -5.84 -9.35
C LYS A 163 23.31 -5.98 -9.76
N SER A 164 24.08 -4.90 -9.75
CA SER A 164 25.50 -4.92 -10.06
C SER A 164 26.32 -5.75 -9.08
N LEU A 165 25.89 -5.83 -7.82
CA LEU A 165 26.50 -6.65 -6.77
C LEU A 165 26.06 -8.11 -6.77
N GLY A 166 25.04 -8.48 -7.56
CA GLY A 166 24.41 -9.79 -7.48
C GLY A 166 23.70 -10.06 -6.14
N ASN A 167 23.36 -9.01 -5.38
CA ASN A 167 22.69 -9.14 -4.08
C ASN A 167 21.19 -9.36 -4.29
N VAL A 168 20.77 -10.61 -4.37
CA VAL A 168 19.39 -11.01 -4.68
C VAL A 168 18.40 -10.56 -3.60
N GLU A 169 18.78 -10.60 -2.33
CA GLU A 169 17.88 -10.17 -1.23
C GLU A 169 17.52 -8.68 -1.35
N GLN A 170 18.51 -7.84 -1.59
CA GLN A 170 18.26 -6.40 -1.79
C GLN A 170 17.54 -6.11 -3.11
N GLN A 171 17.83 -6.87 -4.20
CA GLN A 171 17.05 -6.76 -5.43
C GLN A 171 15.57 -7.03 -5.19
N LEU A 172 15.23 -8.08 -4.43
CA LEU A 172 13.84 -8.41 -4.10
C LEU A 172 13.17 -7.30 -3.29
N THR A 173 13.85 -6.80 -2.25
CA THR A 173 13.33 -5.68 -1.45
C THR A 173 13.01 -4.48 -2.32
N CYS A 174 13.93 -4.08 -3.18
CA CYS A 174 13.73 -2.97 -4.11
C CYS A 174 12.58 -3.24 -5.09
N LEU A 175 12.53 -4.43 -5.70
CA LEU A 175 11.49 -4.80 -6.67
C LEU A 175 10.08 -4.78 -6.07
N ILE A 176 9.92 -5.25 -4.82
CA ILE A 176 8.63 -5.22 -4.11
C ILE A 176 8.14 -3.78 -3.93
N VAL A 177 9.02 -2.86 -3.50
CA VAL A 177 8.62 -1.47 -3.26
C VAL A 177 8.39 -0.73 -4.59
N LEU A 178 9.24 -0.92 -5.60
CA LEU A 178 9.05 -0.36 -6.94
C LEU A 178 7.73 -0.86 -7.56
N TRP A 179 7.42 -2.14 -7.40
CA TRP A 179 6.15 -2.71 -7.83
C TRP A 179 4.95 -2.08 -7.08
N ALA A 180 5.06 -1.89 -5.77
CA ALA A 180 4.00 -1.25 -4.99
C ALA A 180 3.74 0.21 -5.45
N HIS A 181 4.78 0.96 -5.83
CA HIS A 181 4.61 2.28 -6.47
C HIS A 181 3.75 2.19 -7.73
N LYS A 182 4.03 1.20 -8.61
CA LYS A 182 3.32 1.04 -9.89
C LYS A 182 1.87 0.59 -9.71
N ILE A 183 1.61 -0.31 -8.73
CA ILE A 183 0.24 -0.72 -8.38
C ILE A 183 -0.57 0.47 -7.87
N ARG A 184 -0.02 1.27 -6.96
CA ARG A 184 -0.72 2.41 -6.35
C ARG A 184 -1.04 3.53 -7.34
N ALA A 185 -0.20 3.70 -8.38
CA ALA A 185 -0.33 4.70 -9.44
C ALA A 185 -0.99 4.17 -10.72
N PRO A 186 -1.89 3.21 -10.69
CA PRO A 186 -2.47 2.34 -11.74
C PRO A 186 -1.61 2.11 -13.00
N GLN A 187 -0.29 1.90 -12.82
CA GLN A 187 0.65 1.58 -13.89
C GLN A 187 0.88 0.07 -13.95
N TYR A 188 -0.19 -0.67 -14.23
CA TYR A 188 -0.22 -2.13 -14.05
C TYR A 188 0.70 -2.90 -15.01
N GLU A 189 0.94 -2.40 -16.23
CA GLU A 189 1.91 -3.03 -17.15
C GLU A 189 3.35 -2.92 -16.62
N ASP A 190 3.72 -1.77 -16.06
CA ASP A 190 5.03 -1.62 -15.41
C ASP A 190 5.12 -2.52 -14.18
N ALA A 191 4.05 -2.61 -13.38
CA ALA A 191 3.98 -3.52 -12.24
C ALA A 191 4.15 -4.99 -12.69
N ARG A 192 3.56 -5.39 -13.81
CA ARG A 192 3.68 -6.74 -14.38
C ARG A 192 5.13 -7.04 -14.76
N VAL A 193 5.83 -6.07 -15.35
CA VAL A 193 7.26 -6.22 -15.68
C VAL A 193 8.10 -6.45 -14.42
N LEU A 194 7.87 -5.66 -13.36
CA LEU A 194 8.59 -5.80 -12.09
C LEU A 194 8.28 -7.13 -11.39
N ALA A 195 7.02 -7.55 -11.36
CA ALA A 195 6.62 -8.86 -10.84
C ALA A 195 7.24 -10.02 -11.64
N GLY A 196 7.36 -9.86 -12.98
CA GLY A 196 8.05 -10.81 -13.86
C GLY A 196 9.54 -10.95 -13.56
N GLN A 197 10.21 -9.88 -13.12
CA GLN A 197 11.61 -9.96 -12.67
C GLN A 197 11.74 -10.79 -11.38
N VAL A 198 10.80 -10.65 -10.45
CA VAL A 198 10.74 -11.49 -9.23
C VAL A 198 10.45 -12.95 -9.59
N ASP A 199 9.56 -13.19 -10.55
CA ASP A 199 9.25 -14.55 -11.06
C ASP A 199 10.48 -15.21 -11.69
N ALA A 200 11.29 -14.47 -12.44
CA ALA A 200 12.56 -14.94 -12.99
C ALA A 200 13.58 -15.29 -11.89
N LEU A 201 13.70 -14.45 -10.85
CA LEU A 201 14.55 -14.74 -9.68
C LEU A 201 14.09 -15.98 -8.93
N ALA A 202 12.77 -16.21 -8.85
CA ALA A 202 12.18 -17.35 -8.18
C ALA A 202 12.52 -18.71 -8.85
N ALA A 203 12.98 -18.69 -10.10
CA ALA A 203 13.47 -19.90 -10.79
C ALA A 203 14.81 -20.38 -10.21
N THR A 204 15.61 -19.47 -9.63
CA THR A 204 16.99 -19.75 -9.16
C THR A 204 17.12 -19.71 -7.64
N VAL A 205 16.19 -19.07 -6.94
CA VAL A 205 16.27 -18.87 -5.48
C VAL A 205 15.08 -19.54 -4.79
N PRO A 206 15.32 -20.59 -3.98
CA PRO A 206 14.26 -21.24 -3.21
C PRO A 206 13.54 -20.28 -2.25
N GLY A 207 12.24 -20.45 -2.10
CA GLY A 207 11.43 -19.66 -1.15
C GLY A 207 10.81 -18.37 -1.70
N ILE A 208 11.28 -17.88 -2.85
CA ILE A 208 10.76 -16.62 -3.45
C ILE A 208 9.49 -16.86 -4.29
N ARG A 209 9.24 -18.09 -4.73
CA ARG A 209 8.11 -18.45 -5.60
C ARG A 209 6.77 -17.89 -5.11
N ALA A 210 6.46 -18.05 -3.83
CA ALA A 210 5.20 -17.58 -3.25
C ALA A 210 5.05 -16.04 -3.27
N MET A 211 6.17 -15.30 -3.20
CA MET A 211 6.19 -13.84 -3.36
C MET A 211 5.92 -13.45 -4.81
N ALA A 212 6.57 -14.11 -5.77
CA ALA A 212 6.33 -13.88 -7.19
C ALA A 212 4.86 -14.14 -7.56
N ASP A 213 4.30 -15.26 -7.10
CA ASP A 213 2.90 -15.61 -7.35
C ASP A 213 1.94 -14.60 -6.72
N TRP A 214 2.24 -14.10 -5.52
CA TRP A 214 1.47 -13.02 -4.90
C TRP A 214 1.51 -11.73 -5.71
N MET A 215 2.69 -11.25 -6.13
CA MET A 215 2.82 -10.01 -6.91
C MET A 215 2.12 -10.13 -8.28
N LEU A 216 2.28 -11.27 -8.96
CA LEU A 216 1.58 -11.55 -10.23
C LEU A 216 0.07 -11.68 -10.03
N GLY A 217 -0.37 -12.27 -8.92
CA GLY A 217 -1.78 -12.37 -8.56
C GLY A 217 -2.44 -11.01 -8.36
N ILE A 218 -1.81 -10.15 -7.54
CA ILE A 218 -2.29 -8.77 -7.31
C ILE A 218 -2.32 -7.99 -8.63
N THR A 219 -1.24 -8.05 -9.42
CA THR A 219 -1.17 -7.35 -10.71
C THR A 219 -2.24 -7.84 -11.67
N GLY A 220 -2.40 -9.16 -11.81
CA GLY A 220 -3.44 -9.76 -12.65
C GLY A 220 -4.86 -9.38 -12.21
N HIS A 221 -5.12 -9.34 -10.90
CA HIS A 221 -6.40 -8.86 -10.37
C HIS A 221 -6.66 -7.41 -10.81
N HIS A 222 -5.71 -6.51 -10.59
CA HIS A 222 -5.87 -5.10 -10.98
C HIS A 222 -6.03 -4.92 -12.49
N MET A 223 -5.41 -5.77 -13.30
CA MET A 223 -5.61 -5.79 -14.77
C MET A 223 -6.92 -6.47 -15.22
N GLY A 224 -7.78 -6.90 -14.31
CA GLY A 224 -9.01 -7.63 -14.67
C GLY A 224 -8.79 -9.06 -15.17
N GLN A 225 -7.58 -9.61 -15.03
CA GLN A 225 -7.22 -10.97 -15.44
C GLN A 225 -7.55 -11.98 -14.32
N LEU A 226 -8.82 -12.06 -13.94
CA LEU A 226 -9.24 -12.69 -12.68
C LEU A 226 -8.92 -14.19 -12.57
N ALA A 227 -9.04 -14.94 -13.67
CA ALA A 227 -8.73 -16.37 -13.68
C ALA A 227 -7.24 -16.64 -13.42
N VAL A 228 -6.37 -15.81 -14.02
CA VAL A 228 -4.92 -15.86 -13.80
C VAL A 228 -4.60 -15.46 -12.36
N ALA A 229 -5.18 -14.38 -11.88
CA ALA A 229 -4.99 -13.88 -10.52
C ALA A 229 -5.35 -14.94 -9.46
N ARG A 230 -6.50 -15.61 -9.62
CA ARG A 230 -6.92 -16.67 -8.71
C ARG A 230 -5.90 -17.81 -8.65
N GLY A 231 -5.46 -18.33 -9.78
CA GLY A 231 -4.47 -19.41 -9.80
C GLY A 231 -3.16 -19.02 -9.13
N ARG A 232 -2.71 -17.77 -9.31
CA ARG A 232 -1.52 -17.24 -8.63
C ARG A 232 -1.71 -17.08 -7.13
N PHE A 233 -2.88 -16.63 -6.68
CA PHE A 233 -3.17 -16.54 -5.24
C PHE A 233 -3.24 -17.91 -4.57
N GLU A 234 -3.86 -18.90 -5.21
CA GLU A 234 -3.91 -20.28 -4.72
C GLU A 234 -2.50 -20.85 -4.58
N GLN A 235 -1.61 -20.63 -5.56
CA GLN A 235 -0.21 -21.03 -5.52
C GLN A 235 0.55 -20.32 -4.39
N SER A 236 0.35 -19.01 -4.23
CA SER A 236 0.98 -18.22 -3.17
C SER A 236 0.58 -18.71 -1.77
N LEU A 237 -0.65 -19.20 -1.59
CA LEU A 237 -1.16 -19.70 -0.30
C LEU A 237 -0.78 -21.17 -0.03
N ALA A 238 -0.51 -21.96 -1.06
CA ALA A 238 -0.28 -23.42 -0.94
C ALA A 238 0.93 -23.82 -0.07
N GLY A 239 1.94 -22.97 0.04
CA GLY A 239 3.13 -23.22 0.88
C GLY A 239 3.21 -22.36 2.14
N ASP A 240 2.08 -21.82 2.61
CA ASP A 240 2.05 -20.75 3.59
C ASP A 240 2.03 -21.33 5.02
N SER A 241 3.22 -21.53 5.62
CA SER A 241 3.36 -21.84 7.03
C SER A 241 3.58 -20.59 7.88
N LEU A 242 3.20 -20.63 9.15
CA LEU A 242 3.45 -19.53 10.09
C LEU A 242 4.94 -19.14 10.15
N GLN A 243 5.82 -20.14 10.11
CA GLN A 243 7.27 -19.94 10.10
C GLN A 243 7.74 -19.23 8.81
N ALA A 244 7.24 -19.62 7.64
CA ALA A 244 7.55 -18.95 6.37
C ALA A 244 7.10 -17.50 6.38
N ARG A 245 5.89 -17.21 6.91
CA ARG A 245 5.38 -15.83 7.08
C ARG A 245 6.27 -14.99 7.99
N GLN A 246 6.71 -15.54 9.13
CA GLN A 246 7.61 -14.82 10.06
C GLN A 246 8.95 -14.49 9.41
N VAL A 247 9.54 -15.42 8.66
CA VAL A 247 10.78 -15.17 7.91
C VAL A 247 10.57 -14.04 6.90
N MET A 248 9.51 -14.10 6.11
CA MET A 248 9.19 -13.07 5.12
C MET A 248 8.97 -11.69 5.76
N MET A 249 8.25 -11.64 6.90
CA MET A 249 8.08 -10.41 7.66
C MET A 249 9.40 -9.84 8.16
N MET A 250 10.31 -10.69 8.65
CA MET A 250 11.62 -10.23 9.13
C MET A 250 12.54 -9.76 8.00
N GLN A 251 12.51 -10.43 6.85
CA GLN A 251 13.35 -10.11 5.70
C GLN A 251 12.83 -8.92 4.88
N PHE A 252 11.53 -8.89 4.62
CA PHE A 252 10.92 -7.95 3.65
C PHE A 252 9.96 -6.95 4.30
N GLY A 253 9.65 -7.10 5.59
CA GLY A 253 8.72 -6.21 6.30
C GLY A 253 7.27 -6.33 5.86
N TYR A 254 6.90 -7.40 5.13
CA TYR A 254 5.59 -7.53 4.50
C TYR A 254 4.97 -8.91 4.71
N ASP A 255 3.68 -8.95 5.07
CA ASP A 255 2.86 -10.17 5.13
C ASP A 255 2.05 -10.29 3.83
N ARG A 256 2.32 -11.27 2.99
CA ARG A 256 1.59 -11.48 1.73
C ARG A 256 0.26 -12.21 1.90
N ARG A 257 0.05 -12.95 3.00
CA ARG A 257 -1.17 -13.76 3.20
C ARG A 257 -2.41 -12.90 3.41
N ILE A 258 -2.30 -11.90 4.26
CA ILE A 258 -3.44 -11.02 4.57
C ILE A 258 -3.98 -10.31 3.33
N PRO A 259 -3.17 -9.57 2.54
CA PRO A 259 -3.66 -8.97 1.30
C PRO A 259 -4.13 -10.02 0.27
N THR A 260 -3.50 -11.20 0.21
CA THR A 260 -3.98 -12.28 -0.67
C THR A 260 -5.41 -12.69 -0.33
N LEU A 261 -5.71 -12.93 0.95
CA LEU A 261 -7.06 -13.29 1.40
C LEU A 261 -8.08 -12.17 1.11
N GLY A 262 -7.70 -10.91 1.36
CA GLY A 262 -8.55 -9.75 1.09
C GLY A 262 -8.89 -9.60 -0.39
N VAL A 263 -7.88 -9.63 -1.27
CA VAL A 263 -8.07 -9.50 -2.71
C VAL A 263 -8.78 -10.72 -3.30
N LEU A 264 -8.47 -11.93 -2.81
CA LEU A 264 -9.16 -13.15 -3.22
C LEU A 264 -10.65 -13.10 -2.81
N GLY A 265 -10.97 -12.52 -1.66
CA GLY A 265 -12.34 -12.24 -1.26
C GLY A 265 -13.06 -11.32 -2.27
N ASN A 266 -12.44 -10.22 -2.66
CA ASN A 266 -12.98 -9.34 -3.70
C ASN A 266 -13.17 -10.08 -5.03
N LEU A 267 -12.21 -10.91 -5.44
CA LEU A 267 -12.28 -11.72 -6.64
C LEU A 267 -13.48 -12.70 -6.58
N HIS A 268 -13.71 -13.36 -5.44
CA HIS A 268 -14.88 -14.22 -5.27
C HIS A 268 -16.19 -13.43 -5.40
N TRP A 269 -16.26 -12.22 -4.85
CA TRP A 269 -17.43 -11.36 -5.06
C TRP A 269 -17.65 -11.04 -6.53
N LEU A 270 -16.59 -10.65 -7.27
CA LEU A 270 -16.65 -10.37 -8.69
C LEU A 270 -17.15 -11.56 -9.51
N GLU A 271 -16.75 -12.77 -9.16
CA GLU A 271 -17.17 -14.02 -9.81
C GLU A 271 -18.59 -14.48 -9.43
N GLY A 272 -19.29 -13.75 -8.57
CA GLY A 272 -20.67 -14.07 -8.12
C GLY A 272 -20.73 -15.05 -6.95
N ARG A 273 -19.70 -15.04 -6.09
CA ARG A 273 -19.62 -15.84 -4.85
C ARG A 273 -19.49 -14.95 -3.60
N PRO A 274 -20.54 -14.16 -3.29
CA PRO A 274 -20.46 -13.11 -2.27
C PRO A 274 -20.37 -13.64 -0.83
N ASP A 275 -20.85 -14.86 -0.52
CA ASP A 275 -20.77 -15.41 0.83
C ASP A 275 -19.37 -15.98 1.10
N GLN A 276 -18.73 -16.59 0.09
CA GLN A 276 -17.32 -16.98 0.16
C GLN A 276 -16.40 -15.76 0.27
N ALA A 277 -16.69 -14.69 -0.45
CA ALA A 277 -15.98 -13.42 -0.35
C ALA A 277 -15.98 -12.88 1.09
N LEU A 278 -17.15 -12.87 1.73
CA LEU A 278 -17.28 -12.42 3.12
C LEU A 278 -16.46 -13.28 4.08
N GLY A 279 -16.47 -14.60 3.91
CA GLY A 279 -15.72 -15.54 4.73
C GLY A 279 -14.20 -15.35 4.64
N LEU A 280 -13.68 -15.12 3.43
CA LEU A 280 -12.25 -14.86 3.21
C LEU A 280 -11.81 -13.54 3.86
N GLY A 281 -12.59 -12.47 3.69
CA GLY A 281 -12.32 -11.19 4.33
C GLY A 281 -12.35 -11.28 5.86
N ALA A 282 -13.34 -11.96 6.43
CA ALA A 282 -13.41 -12.19 7.88
C ALA A 282 -12.20 -12.98 8.40
N THR A 283 -11.73 -13.96 7.64
CA THR A 283 -10.50 -14.70 7.96
C THR A 283 -9.29 -13.80 7.96
N ALA A 284 -9.16 -12.94 6.93
CA ALA A 284 -8.06 -11.97 6.84
C ALA A 284 -8.03 -11.01 8.05
N VAL A 285 -9.19 -10.46 8.43
CA VAL A 285 -9.31 -9.57 9.60
C VAL A 285 -8.96 -10.31 10.89
N SER A 286 -9.48 -11.53 11.08
CA SER A 286 -9.20 -12.32 12.27
C SER A 286 -7.71 -12.62 12.42
N GLU A 287 -7.03 -13.05 11.34
CA GLU A 287 -5.59 -13.31 11.36
C GLU A 287 -4.77 -12.04 11.57
N ALA A 288 -5.14 -10.93 10.90
CA ALA A 288 -4.42 -9.67 10.99
C ALA A 288 -4.42 -9.06 12.39
N ARG A 289 -5.50 -9.24 13.17
CA ARG A 289 -5.59 -8.76 14.56
C ARG A 289 -4.54 -9.38 15.49
N HIS A 290 -4.00 -10.54 15.15
CA HIS A 290 -2.97 -11.22 15.95
C HIS A 290 -1.54 -10.85 15.51
N LEU A 291 -1.37 -10.05 14.46
CA LEU A 291 -0.07 -9.61 13.99
C LEU A 291 0.39 -8.34 14.73
N PRO A 292 1.68 -8.23 15.08
CA PRO A 292 2.22 -7.07 15.80
C PRO A 292 2.41 -5.83 14.89
N TYR A 293 2.01 -5.92 13.63
CA TYR A 293 2.23 -4.89 12.61
C TYR A 293 0.91 -4.22 12.23
N PRO A 294 0.87 -2.88 12.07
CA PRO A 294 -0.38 -2.18 11.83
C PRO A 294 -0.93 -2.30 10.40
N VAL A 295 -0.06 -2.37 9.39
CA VAL A 295 -0.47 -2.35 7.98
C VAL A 295 -1.35 -3.53 7.59
N PRO A 296 -1.05 -4.80 7.95
CA PRO A 296 -1.90 -5.94 7.60
C PRO A 296 -3.34 -5.79 8.09
N LEU A 297 -3.55 -5.22 9.29
CA LEU A 297 -4.91 -4.99 9.80
C LEU A 297 -5.63 -3.90 9.01
N CYS A 298 -4.94 -2.82 8.62
CA CYS A 298 -5.52 -1.80 7.73
C CYS A 298 -5.97 -2.42 6.40
N GLU A 299 -5.14 -3.26 5.78
CA GLU A 299 -5.45 -3.95 4.53
C GLU A 299 -6.66 -4.88 4.67
N ALA A 300 -6.66 -5.74 5.68
CA ALA A 300 -7.75 -6.67 5.93
C ALA A 300 -9.09 -5.95 6.15
N LEU A 301 -9.11 -4.95 7.02
CA LEU A 301 -10.31 -4.15 7.33
C LEU A 301 -10.83 -3.44 6.07
N THR A 302 -9.94 -2.89 5.25
CA THR A 302 -10.33 -2.14 4.05
C THR A 302 -10.91 -3.06 2.97
N TRP A 303 -10.29 -4.21 2.70
CA TRP A 303 -10.82 -5.17 1.73
C TRP A 303 -12.15 -5.79 2.20
N GLN A 304 -12.28 -6.08 3.49
CA GLN A 304 -13.54 -6.57 4.06
C GLN A 304 -14.63 -5.50 3.97
N ALA A 305 -14.30 -4.24 4.28
CA ALA A 305 -15.23 -3.12 4.16
C ALA A 305 -15.68 -2.90 2.70
N LEU A 306 -14.75 -3.00 1.74
CA LEU A 306 -15.10 -2.94 0.32
C LEU A 306 -16.06 -4.07 -0.06
N THR A 307 -15.81 -5.29 0.39
CA THR A 307 -16.70 -6.44 0.15
C THR A 307 -18.10 -6.20 0.71
N LEU A 308 -18.22 -5.71 1.96
CA LEU A 308 -19.51 -5.37 2.56
C LEU A 308 -20.21 -4.22 1.83
N TYR A 309 -19.46 -3.19 1.41
CA TYR A 309 -20.00 -2.11 0.60
C TYR A 309 -20.58 -2.60 -0.72
N LEU A 310 -19.86 -3.48 -1.42
CA LEU A 310 -20.27 -4.07 -2.68
C LEU A 310 -21.48 -5.02 -2.53
N ARG A 311 -21.58 -5.76 -1.42
CA ARG A 311 -22.73 -6.61 -1.09
C ARG A 311 -23.98 -5.77 -0.78
N GLY A 312 -23.83 -4.69 -0.05
CA GLY A 312 -24.89 -3.74 0.27
C GLY A 312 -26.02 -4.25 1.17
N ASP A 313 -25.84 -5.39 1.84
CA ASP A 313 -26.85 -6.05 2.66
C ASP A 313 -26.72 -5.75 4.17
N ASP A 314 -25.56 -5.27 4.63
CA ASP A 314 -25.34 -4.88 6.04
C ASP A 314 -24.57 -3.56 6.18
N PRO A 315 -25.29 -2.41 6.07
CA PRO A 315 -24.64 -1.11 6.22
C PRO A 315 -24.16 -0.82 7.64
N GLY A 316 -24.73 -1.46 8.67
CA GLY A 316 -24.35 -1.28 10.07
C GLY A 316 -23.03 -1.98 10.40
N GLU A 317 -22.84 -3.24 9.96
CA GLU A 317 -21.58 -3.95 10.10
C GLU A 317 -20.47 -3.21 9.34
N LEU A 318 -20.77 -2.75 8.12
CA LEU A 318 -19.84 -1.95 7.33
C LEU A 318 -19.39 -0.69 8.09
N GLU A 319 -20.30 0.04 8.73
CA GLU A 319 -19.95 1.27 9.46
C GLU A 319 -19.03 0.97 10.64
N ASN A 320 -19.33 -0.05 11.43
CA ASN A 320 -18.49 -0.48 12.55
C ASN A 320 -17.07 -0.85 12.09
N LEU A 321 -16.95 -1.59 10.99
CA LEU A 321 -15.68 -2.01 10.45
C LEU A 321 -14.85 -0.82 9.94
N LEU A 322 -15.51 0.16 9.30
CA LEU A 322 -14.86 1.38 8.84
C LEU A 322 -14.38 2.26 10.00
N ASP A 323 -15.12 2.33 11.11
CA ASP A 323 -14.69 3.05 12.31
C ASP A 323 -13.47 2.39 12.96
N GLU A 324 -13.43 1.06 13.01
CA GLU A 324 -12.23 0.33 13.43
C GLU A 324 -11.03 0.65 12.52
N ALA A 325 -11.24 0.61 11.19
CA ALA A 325 -10.20 0.89 10.21
C ALA A 325 -9.63 2.32 10.34
N ILE A 326 -10.51 3.32 10.45
CA ILE A 326 -10.11 4.73 10.63
C ILE A 326 -9.33 4.91 11.93
N THR A 327 -9.84 4.37 13.03
CA THR A 327 -9.22 4.49 14.35
C THR A 327 -7.84 3.85 14.36
N HIS A 328 -7.71 2.63 13.82
CA HIS A 328 -6.45 1.91 13.74
C HIS A 328 -5.45 2.63 12.83
N ALA A 329 -5.85 3.02 11.62
CA ALA A 329 -4.99 3.70 10.66
C ALA A 329 -4.51 5.08 11.16
N ARG A 330 -5.37 5.87 11.79
CA ARG A 330 -5.01 7.16 12.42
C ARG A 330 -4.00 6.99 13.55
N ARG A 331 -4.20 5.99 14.42
CA ARG A 331 -3.28 5.68 15.52
C ARG A 331 -1.85 5.39 15.02
N HIS A 332 -1.72 4.84 13.83
CA HIS A 332 -0.44 4.46 13.23
C HIS A 332 0.00 5.37 12.09
N PHE A 333 -0.65 6.53 11.89
CA PHE A 333 -0.31 7.55 10.87
C PHE A 333 -0.31 7.01 9.43
N ILE A 334 -1.21 6.08 9.11
CA ILE A 334 -1.28 5.44 7.78
C ILE A 334 -2.39 6.13 6.95
N GLU A 335 -2.10 7.35 6.45
CA GLU A 335 -3.07 8.25 5.83
C GLU A 335 -3.82 7.62 4.63
N SER A 336 -3.17 6.79 3.82
CA SER A 336 -3.81 6.15 2.67
C SER A 336 -4.98 5.25 3.06
N TYR A 337 -4.87 4.51 4.17
CA TYR A 337 -5.97 3.67 4.67
C TYR A 337 -7.03 4.48 5.41
N VAL A 338 -6.67 5.61 6.03
CA VAL A 338 -7.66 6.58 6.51
C VAL A 338 -8.49 7.08 5.34
N GLY A 339 -7.83 7.47 4.23
CA GLY A 339 -8.50 7.95 3.02
C GLY A 339 -9.47 6.93 2.42
N LEU A 340 -9.04 5.66 2.29
CA LEU A 340 -9.90 4.56 1.82
C LEU A 340 -11.13 4.37 2.69
N ALA A 341 -10.94 4.28 3.99
CA ALA A 341 -12.03 4.04 4.93
C ALA A 341 -13.01 5.22 5.00
N LEU A 342 -12.52 6.47 4.96
CA LEU A 342 -13.36 7.67 4.92
C LEU A 342 -14.19 7.74 3.62
N ALA A 343 -13.57 7.45 2.46
CA ALA A 343 -14.29 7.45 1.19
C ALA A 343 -15.42 6.41 1.20
N LEU A 344 -15.14 5.17 1.62
CA LEU A 344 -16.17 4.12 1.75
C LEU A 344 -17.24 4.48 2.77
N LYS A 345 -16.88 5.06 3.92
CA LYS A 345 -17.83 5.51 4.94
C LYS A 345 -18.73 6.61 4.40
N GLY A 346 -18.17 7.57 3.69
CA GLY A 346 -18.93 8.64 3.04
C GLY A 346 -19.89 8.12 1.98
N LEU A 347 -19.44 7.18 1.13
CA LEU A 347 -20.30 6.53 0.13
C LEU A 347 -21.44 5.73 0.78
N ASN A 348 -21.16 4.98 1.85
CA ASN A 348 -22.18 4.24 2.60
C ASN A 348 -23.22 5.19 3.23
N ALA A 349 -22.77 6.25 3.90
CA ALA A 349 -23.64 7.26 4.49
C ALA A 349 -24.48 7.99 3.43
N PHE A 350 -23.89 8.26 2.25
CA PHE A 350 -24.65 8.90 1.17
C PHE A 350 -25.73 7.96 0.60
N ARG A 351 -25.41 6.67 0.44
CA ARG A 351 -26.36 5.66 -0.04
C ARG A 351 -27.54 5.45 0.93
N THR A 352 -27.31 5.53 2.24
CA THR A 352 -28.31 5.21 3.27
C THR A 352 -29.09 6.43 3.76
N SER A 353 -28.46 7.60 3.84
CA SER A 353 -29.03 8.80 4.47
C SER A 353 -28.79 10.11 3.73
N MET A 354 -28.26 10.06 2.53
CA MET A 354 -27.93 11.24 1.69
C MET A 354 -26.92 12.19 2.35
N THR A 355 -26.15 11.70 3.32
CA THR A 355 -25.09 12.42 4.04
C THR A 355 -23.70 11.86 3.65
N GLY A 356 -22.60 12.45 4.15
CA GLY A 356 -21.27 11.87 3.96
C GLY A 356 -20.46 12.47 2.81
N SER A 357 -20.96 13.45 2.05
CA SER A 357 -20.22 14.08 0.94
C SER A 357 -18.86 14.61 1.38
N THR A 358 -18.76 15.21 2.57
CA THR A 358 -17.49 15.70 3.14
C THR A 358 -16.50 14.56 3.37
N LEU A 359 -16.98 13.41 3.87
CA LEU A 359 -16.13 12.24 4.10
C LEU A 359 -15.58 11.67 2.80
N VAL A 360 -16.39 11.63 1.73
CA VAL A 360 -15.92 11.21 0.40
C VAL A 360 -14.81 12.15 -0.09
N SER A 361 -15.03 13.47 -0.01
CA SER A 361 -14.06 14.46 -0.45
C SER A 361 -12.76 14.42 0.35
N GLU A 362 -12.85 14.30 1.68
CA GLU A 362 -11.69 14.14 2.57
C GLU A 362 -10.91 12.85 2.24
N GLY A 363 -11.63 11.74 2.09
CA GLY A 363 -11.05 10.45 1.74
C GLY A 363 -10.29 10.48 0.42
N LEU A 364 -10.91 11.03 -0.63
CA LEU A 364 -10.28 11.17 -1.95
C LEU A 364 -9.05 12.10 -1.91
N ALA A 365 -9.10 13.18 -1.14
CA ALA A 365 -7.95 14.09 -0.97
C ALA A 365 -6.77 13.39 -0.28
N LEU A 366 -7.02 12.58 0.74
CA LEU A 366 -5.98 11.79 1.42
C LEU A 366 -5.38 10.73 0.50
N LEU A 367 -6.21 10.06 -0.33
CA LEU A 367 -5.74 9.09 -1.32
C LEU A 367 -4.83 9.75 -2.36
N ALA A 368 -5.24 10.90 -2.90
CA ALA A 368 -4.43 11.66 -3.86
C ALA A 368 -3.10 12.12 -3.22
N LYS A 369 -3.13 12.66 -1.99
CA LYS A 369 -1.93 13.04 -1.23
C LYS A 369 -0.97 11.87 -1.02
N SER A 370 -1.50 10.66 -0.84
CA SER A 370 -0.73 9.43 -0.60
C SER A 370 -0.33 8.69 -1.89
N ASN A 371 -0.58 9.27 -3.07
CA ASN A 371 -0.41 8.61 -4.38
C ASN A 371 -1.03 7.21 -4.41
N TYR A 372 -2.27 7.07 -3.91
CA TYR A 372 -3.01 5.82 -3.86
C TYR A 372 -4.29 5.90 -4.70
N GLU A 373 -4.14 5.74 -6.01
CA GLU A 373 -5.20 6.05 -6.98
C GLU A 373 -6.02 4.83 -7.43
N VAL A 374 -5.69 3.64 -6.95
CA VAL A 374 -6.31 2.35 -7.36
C VAL A 374 -7.84 2.38 -7.35
N PHE A 375 -8.45 3.00 -6.34
CA PHE A 375 -9.90 3.03 -6.17
C PHE A 375 -10.55 4.35 -6.63
N HIS A 376 -9.73 5.34 -7.01
CA HIS A 376 -10.18 6.70 -7.28
C HIS A 376 -11.29 6.75 -8.34
N PRO A 377 -11.15 6.12 -9.53
CA PRO A 377 -12.19 6.16 -10.56
C PRO A 377 -13.51 5.52 -10.12
N PHE A 378 -13.43 4.40 -9.38
CA PHE A 378 -14.60 3.73 -8.85
C PHE A 378 -15.33 4.62 -7.84
N PHE A 379 -14.64 5.19 -6.85
CA PHE A 379 -15.25 6.04 -5.84
C PHE A 379 -15.86 7.32 -6.42
N LEU A 380 -15.14 7.98 -7.34
CA LEU A 380 -15.63 9.18 -8.01
C LEU A 380 -16.91 8.92 -8.79
N THR A 381 -16.92 7.89 -9.63
CA THR A 381 -18.08 7.61 -10.47
C THR A 381 -19.26 7.08 -9.67
N ASP A 382 -19.01 6.29 -8.62
CA ASP A 382 -20.09 5.80 -7.76
C ASP A 382 -20.72 6.94 -6.94
N PHE A 383 -19.89 7.86 -6.40
CA PHE A 383 -20.39 9.05 -5.72
C PHE A 383 -21.20 9.98 -6.65
N ALA A 384 -20.69 10.23 -7.87
CA ALA A 384 -21.40 11.03 -8.86
C ALA A 384 -22.75 10.39 -9.25
N ARG A 385 -22.77 9.05 -9.44
CA ARG A 385 -24.00 8.30 -9.69
C ARG A 385 -25.01 8.41 -8.57
N LEU A 386 -24.57 8.23 -7.31
CA LEU A 386 -25.44 8.37 -6.15
C LEU A 386 -26.04 9.80 -6.05
N ARG A 387 -25.22 10.82 -6.29
CA ARG A 387 -25.67 12.22 -6.34
C ARG A 387 -26.70 12.45 -7.45
N ALA A 388 -26.44 11.95 -8.67
CA ALA A 388 -27.40 12.07 -9.78
C ALA A 388 -28.73 11.39 -9.44
N GLN A 389 -28.70 10.19 -8.91
CA GLN A 389 -29.90 9.43 -8.52
C GLN A 389 -30.68 10.08 -7.37
N SER A 390 -30.03 10.85 -6.51
CA SER A 390 -30.68 11.63 -5.45
C SER A 390 -31.36 12.92 -5.95
N GLY A 391 -31.28 13.20 -7.24
CA GLY A 391 -31.82 14.42 -7.83
C GLY A 391 -30.86 15.60 -7.85
N ALA A 392 -29.61 15.42 -7.40
CA ALA A 392 -28.60 16.47 -7.49
C ALA A 392 -28.19 16.67 -8.97
N ARG A 393 -28.19 17.92 -9.41
CA ARG A 393 -27.79 18.25 -10.78
C ARG A 393 -26.25 18.28 -10.85
N LEU A 394 -25.68 17.35 -11.62
CA LEU A 394 -24.26 17.39 -11.94
C LEU A 394 -23.97 18.45 -13.01
N HIS A 395 -22.88 19.19 -12.87
CA HIS A 395 -22.44 20.14 -13.89
C HIS A 395 -21.89 19.42 -15.12
N GLN A 396 -22.15 19.96 -16.32
CA GLN A 396 -21.63 19.37 -17.55
C GLN A 396 -20.11 19.16 -17.55
N GLY A 397 -19.36 20.13 -16.97
CA GLY A 397 -17.89 19.98 -16.83
C GLY A 397 -17.48 18.81 -15.93
N GLU A 398 -18.23 18.50 -14.87
CA GLU A 398 -17.98 17.35 -14.00
C GLU A 398 -18.21 16.04 -14.78
N ILE A 399 -19.29 15.96 -15.54
CA ILE A 399 -19.59 14.78 -16.38
C ILE A 399 -18.51 14.57 -17.44
N CYS A 400 -18.07 15.65 -18.12
CA CYS A 400 -17.00 15.59 -19.12
C CYS A 400 -15.70 15.09 -18.48
N ALA A 401 -15.31 15.62 -17.33
CA ALA A 401 -14.08 15.18 -16.63
C ALA A 401 -14.11 13.70 -16.26
N LEU A 402 -15.26 13.17 -15.81
CA LEU A 402 -15.41 11.74 -15.51
C LEU A 402 -15.32 10.87 -16.77
N LEU A 403 -15.87 11.32 -17.89
CA LEU A 403 -15.79 10.62 -19.17
C LEU A 403 -14.36 10.63 -19.73
N GLU A 404 -13.66 11.77 -19.65
CA GLU A 404 -12.26 11.90 -20.05
C GLU A 404 -11.35 11.03 -19.19
N MET A 405 -11.59 10.99 -17.89
CA MET A 405 -10.86 10.11 -16.96
C MET A 405 -11.00 8.64 -17.40
N GLU A 406 -12.22 8.17 -17.70
CA GLU A 406 -12.41 6.79 -18.14
C GLU A 406 -11.78 6.52 -19.51
N ALA A 407 -11.89 7.45 -20.46
CA ALA A 407 -11.32 7.31 -21.80
C ALA A 407 -9.78 7.24 -21.80
N GLY A 408 -9.12 7.88 -20.82
CA GLY A 408 -7.66 7.86 -20.66
C GLY A 408 -7.11 6.67 -19.90
N ARG A 409 -7.96 5.76 -19.37
CA ARG A 409 -7.54 4.62 -18.54
C ARG A 409 -7.34 3.34 -19.35
N HIS A 410 -6.41 2.52 -18.88
CA HIS A 410 -6.39 1.11 -19.23
C HIS A 410 -7.50 0.35 -18.50
N GLU A 411 -8.02 -0.69 -19.13
CA GLU A 411 -9.05 -1.55 -18.53
C GLU A 411 -8.50 -2.23 -17.28
N ASP A 412 -9.25 -2.15 -16.19
CA ASP A 412 -8.97 -2.75 -14.89
C ASP A 412 -10.22 -3.46 -14.33
N TRP A 413 -10.11 -4.08 -13.15
CA TRP A 413 -11.18 -4.82 -12.50
C TRP A 413 -12.43 -3.97 -12.17
N THR A 414 -12.30 -2.63 -12.11
CA THR A 414 -13.43 -1.70 -11.85
C THR A 414 -14.08 -1.19 -13.12
N SER A 415 -13.47 -1.37 -14.29
CA SER A 415 -13.86 -0.70 -15.54
C SER A 415 -15.30 -0.97 -15.95
N ALA A 416 -15.81 -2.19 -15.75
CA ALA A 416 -17.22 -2.49 -16.02
C ALA A 416 -18.16 -1.63 -15.16
N GLU A 417 -17.88 -1.50 -13.86
CA GLU A 417 -18.71 -0.73 -12.95
C GLU A 417 -18.56 0.79 -13.17
N VAL A 418 -17.35 1.28 -13.46
CA VAL A 418 -17.13 2.69 -13.83
C VAL A 418 -17.95 3.07 -15.06
N LYS A 419 -17.89 2.27 -16.12
CA LYS A 419 -18.70 2.47 -17.36
C LYS A 419 -20.20 2.44 -17.05
N ARG A 420 -20.64 1.48 -16.24
CA ARG A 420 -22.04 1.40 -15.82
C ARG A 420 -22.48 2.65 -15.05
N ASN A 421 -21.66 3.12 -14.07
CA ASN A 421 -21.95 4.32 -13.30
C ASN A 421 -22.07 5.56 -14.19
N LEU A 422 -21.16 5.71 -15.17
CA LEU A 422 -21.22 6.79 -16.15
C LEU A 422 -22.49 6.70 -17.03
N GLY A 423 -22.88 5.49 -17.43
CA GLY A 423 -24.14 5.26 -18.15
C GLY A 423 -25.36 5.70 -17.34
N GLU A 424 -25.43 5.35 -16.05
CA GLU A 424 -26.49 5.79 -15.14
C GLU A 424 -26.53 7.33 -15.00
N ILE A 425 -25.36 7.98 -14.87
CA ILE A 425 -25.24 9.45 -14.78
C ILE A 425 -25.80 10.10 -16.06
N LEU A 426 -25.41 9.61 -17.23
CA LEU A 426 -25.89 10.13 -18.51
C LEU A 426 -27.38 9.89 -18.72
N LEU A 427 -27.89 8.75 -18.27
CA LEU A 427 -29.31 8.42 -18.35
C LEU A 427 -30.15 9.41 -17.53
N VAL A 428 -29.74 9.72 -16.30
CA VAL A 428 -30.38 10.76 -15.46
C VAL A 428 -30.28 12.15 -16.12
N GLY A 429 -29.17 12.44 -16.79
CA GLY A 429 -28.96 13.67 -17.55
C GLY A 429 -29.74 13.76 -18.87
N GLY A 430 -30.47 12.70 -19.27
CA GLY A 430 -31.30 12.66 -20.47
C GLY A 430 -30.57 12.17 -21.76
N ASP A 431 -29.29 11.80 -21.68
CA ASP A 431 -28.55 11.25 -22.82
C ASP A 431 -28.63 9.72 -22.84
N ALA A 432 -29.80 9.24 -23.20
CA ALA A 432 -30.09 7.80 -23.27
C ALA A 432 -29.26 7.06 -24.34
N SER A 433 -28.85 7.75 -25.38
CA SER A 433 -28.04 7.13 -26.47
C SER A 433 -26.65 6.78 -26.01
N ARG A 434 -25.92 7.76 -25.38
CA ARG A 434 -24.59 7.52 -24.85
C ARG A 434 -24.64 6.60 -23.64
N ALA A 435 -25.69 6.68 -22.82
CA ALA A 435 -25.89 5.75 -21.70
C ALA A 435 -25.97 4.29 -22.18
N ALA A 436 -26.76 4.02 -23.25
CA ALA A 436 -26.88 2.68 -23.84
C ALA A 436 -25.52 2.15 -24.34
N GLN A 437 -24.72 3.01 -24.98
CA GLN A 437 -23.38 2.63 -25.44
C GLN A 437 -22.49 2.25 -24.26
N LEU A 438 -22.45 3.05 -23.19
CA LEU A 438 -21.66 2.75 -21.98
C LEU A 438 -22.11 1.48 -21.27
N PHE A 439 -23.41 1.18 -21.25
CA PHE A 439 -23.89 -0.10 -20.72
C PHE A 439 -23.46 -1.28 -21.57
N ALA A 440 -23.44 -1.15 -22.90
CA ALA A 440 -22.92 -2.18 -23.78
C ALA A 440 -21.43 -2.41 -23.58
N ASP A 441 -20.66 -1.35 -23.48
CA ASP A 441 -19.22 -1.41 -23.18
C ASP A 441 -18.93 -2.02 -21.79
N ALA A 442 -19.74 -1.69 -20.78
CA ALA A 442 -19.68 -2.28 -19.44
C ALA A 442 -19.98 -3.79 -19.47
N ALA A 443 -21.00 -4.21 -20.21
CA ALA A 443 -21.36 -5.62 -20.36
C ALA A 443 -20.24 -6.41 -21.05
N GLY A 444 -19.68 -5.89 -22.15
CA GLY A 444 -18.55 -6.50 -22.85
C GLY A 444 -17.30 -6.60 -21.99
N CYS A 445 -17.03 -5.57 -21.17
CA CYS A 445 -15.93 -5.60 -20.20
C CYS A 445 -16.15 -6.69 -19.12
N ALA A 446 -17.34 -6.74 -18.52
CA ALA A 446 -17.69 -7.74 -17.51
C ALA A 446 -17.61 -9.17 -18.05
N GLU A 447 -18.00 -9.39 -19.29
CA GLU A 447 -17.91 -10.70 -19.95
C GLU A 447 -16.45 -11.12 -20.17
N ARG A 448 -15.62 -10.24 -20.74
CA ARG A 448 -14.18 -10.52 -20.95
C ARG A 448 -13.46 -10.84 -19.65
N GLN A 449 -13.79 -10.16 -18.57
CA GLN A 449 -13.18 -10.34 -17.24
C GLN A 449 -13.81 -11.49 -16.44
N GLY A 450 -14.96 -12.02 -16.85
CA GLY A 450 -15.71 -13.05 -16.11
C GLY A 450 -16.34 -12.51 -14.81
N THR A 451 -16.62 -11.20 -14.71
CA THR A 451 -17.16 -10.53 -13.53
C THR A 451 -18.70 -10.62 -13.47
N ARG A 452 -19.21 -11.73 -12.94
CA ARG A 452 -20.67 -11.99 -12.85
C ARG A 452 -21.42 -10.91 -12.06
N SER A 453 -20.84 -10.40 -11.00
CA SER A 453 -21.48 -9.36 -10.17
C SER A 453 -21.62 -8.05 -10.95
N TRP A 454 -20.59 -7.62 -11.69
CA TRP A 454 -20.70 -6.45 -12.57
C TRP A 454 -21.65 -6.68 -13.74
N ALA A 455 -21.66 -7.89 -14.33
CA ALA A 455 -22.60 -8.27 -15.39
C ALA A 455 -24.05 -8.16 -14.90
N LEU A 456 -24.35 -8.65 -13.68
CA LEU A 456 -25.70 -8.56 -13.09
C LEU A 456 -26.15 -7.12 -12.91
N ARG A 457 -25.28 -6.25 -12.35
CA ARG A 457 -25.58 -4.81 -12.18
C ARG A 457 -25.83 -4.13 -13.52
N THR A 458 -24.98 -4.41 -14.51
CA THR A 458 -25.12 -3.83 -15.86
C THR A 458 -26.39 -4.29 -16.53
N ALA A 459 -26.73 -5.60 -16.48
CA ALA A 459 -27.96 -6.12 -17.03
C ALA A 459 -29.21 -5.51 -16.37
N LEU A 460 -29.17 -5.25 -15.06
CA LEU A 460 -30.25 -4.54 -14.36
C LEU A 460 -30.41 -3.10 -14.85
N SER A 461 -29.29 -2.37 -15.05
CA SER A 461 -29.31 -1.01 -15.63
C SER A 461 -29.89 -1.02 -17.05
N CYS A 462 -29.48 -1.97 -17.90
CA CYS A 462 -30.04 -2.16 -19.25
C CYS A 462 -31.54 -2.48 -19.21
N ALA A 463 -31.98 -3.35 -18.31
CA ALA A 463 -33.39 -3.72 -18.19
C ALA A 463 -34.27 -2.56 -17.73
N ARG A 464 -33.79 -1.73 -16.83
CA ARG A 464 -34.47 -0.51 -16.32
C ARG A 464 -34.58 0.59 -17.40
N SER A 465 -33.56 0.74 -18.23
CA SER A 465 -33.50 1.77 -19.28
C SER A 465 -34.07 1.36 -20.63
N ALA A 466 -34.52 0.11 -20.77
CA ALA A 466 -34.98 -0.44 -22.04
C ALA A 466 -36.24 0.26 -22.57
N ASN A 467 -36.17 0.75 -23.81
CA ASN A 467 -37.28 1.35 -24.54
C ASN A 467 -37.81 0.43 -25.60
N GLY A 468 -39.13 0.23 -25.64
CA GLY A 468 -39.80 -0.65 -26.59
C GLY A 468 -39.85 -2.11 -26.12
N GLU A 469 -40.93 -2.80 -26.51
CA GLU A 469 -41.22 -4.17 -26.06
C GLU A 469 -40.15 -5.22 -26.41
N PRO A 470 -39.56 -5.21 -27.61
CA PRO A 470 -38.52 -6.18 -27.96
C PRO A 470 -37.28 -6.05 -27.04
N ALA A 471 -36.81 -4.82 -26.79
CA ALA A 471 -35.65 -4.56 -25.95
C ALA A 471 -35.92 -4.92 -24.46
N ARG A 472 -37.11 -4.60 -23.96
CA ARG A 472 -37.53 -4.98 -22.61
C ARG A 472 -37.52 -6.49 -22.43
N ARG A 473 -38.08 -7.24 -23.38
CA ARG A 473 -38.15 -8.71 -23.32
C ARG A 473 -36.73 -9.33 -23.36
N GLN A 474 -35.89 -8.83 -24.26
CA GLN A 474 -34.51 -9.33 -24.41
C GLN A 474 -33.68 -9.06 -23.14
N ASN A 475 -33.67 -7.82 -22.64
CA ASN A 475 -32.89 -7.45 -21.45
C ASN A 475 -33.40 -8.16 -20.20
N ARG A 476 -34.70 -8.39 -20.08
CA ARG A 476 -35.30 -9.17 -18.99
C ARG A 476 -34.84 -10.63 -19.05
N ALA A 477 -34.88 -11.29 -20.17
CA ALA A 477 -34.43 -12.67 -20.33
C ALA A 477 -32.93 -12.80 -20.00
N HIS A 478 -32.13 -11.83 -20.44
CA HIS A 478 -30.71 -11.79 -20.11
C HIS A 478 -30.46 -11.62 -18.59
N LEU A 479 -31.16 -10.70 -17.94
CA LEU A 479 -31.07 -10.49 -16.48
C LEU A 479 -31.48 -11.76 -15.71
N GLU A 480 -32.54 -12.42 -16.12
CA GLU A 480 -32.99 -13.68 -15.52
C GLU A 480 -31.96 -14.80 -15.68
N SER A 481 -31.36 -14.95 -16.83
CA SER A 481 -30.29 -15.92 -17.10
C SER A 481 -29.05 -15.66 -16.21
N LEU A 482 -28.64 -14.41 -16.05
CA LEU A 482 -27.52 -14.05 -15.16
C LEU A 482 -27.86 -14.35 -13.71
N LEU A 483 -29.08 -14.00 -13.26
CA LEU A 483 -29.51 -14.22 -11.89
C LEU A 483 -29.54 -15.72 -11.51
N GLN A 484 -29.94 -16.59 -12.43
CA GLN A 484 -29.91 -18.04 -12.22
C GLN A 484 -28.49 -18.61 -12.02
N GLY A 485 -27.47 -17.91 -12.49
CA GLY A 485 -26.06 -18.27 -12.31
C GLY A 485 -25.51 -18.08 -10.88
N PHE A 486 -26.27 -17.43 -9.99
CA PHE A 486 -25.85 -17.21 -8.59
C PHE A 486 -26.38 -18.32 -7.69
N SER A 487 -25.45 -19.09 -7.09
CA SER A 487 -25.78 -20.18 -6.15
C SER A 487 -25.86 -19.71 -4.70
N GLU A 488 -25.37 -18.52 -4.38
CA GLU A 488 -25.29 -17.93 -3.02
C GLU A 488 -25.59 -16.42 -3.06
N GLY A 489 -25.50 -15.74 -1.91
CA GLY A 489 -25.64 -14.28 -1.82
C GLY A 489 -27.06 -13.75 -1.94
N ARG A 490 -28.08 -14.55 -1.68
CA ARG A 490 -29.52 -14.16 -1.87
C ARG A 490 -29.94 -12.91 -1.09
N LYS A 491 -29.17 -12.51 -0.07
CA LYS A 491 -29.41 -11.31 0.72
C LYS A 491 -28.73 -10.06 0.14
N THR A 492 -27.82 -10.21 -0.82
CA THR A 492 -27.10 -9.05 -1.38
C THR A 492 -28.05 -8.11 -2.10
N ALA A 493 -27.78 -6.82 -2.04
CA ALA A 493 -28.62 -5.77 -2.61
C ALA A 493 -28.84 -5.96 -4.12
N ASP A 494 -27.84 -6.44 -4.86
CA ASP A 494 -27.90 -6.63 -6.31
C ASP A 494 -28.83 -7.77 -6.69
N ILE A 495 -28.75 -8.91 -6.02
CA ILE A 495 -29.61 -10.08 -6.27
C ILE A 495 -31.06 -9.76 -5.89
N GLN A 496 -31.26 -9.06 -4.76
CA GLN A 496 -32.60 -8.63 -4.36
C GLN A 496 -33.22 -7.63 -5.35
N ALA A 497 -32.44 -6.63 -5.79
CA ALA A 497 -32.90 -5.65 -6.78
C ALA A 497 -33.26 -6.27 -8.13
N ALA A 498 -32.44 -7.23 -8.61
CA ALA A 498 -32.71 -7.97 -9.85
C ALA A 498 -33.97 -8.85 -9.71
N SER A 499 -34.11 -9.58 -8.61
CA SER A 499 -35.28 -10.42 -8.33
C SER A 499 -36.57 -9.61 -8.25
N GLN A 500 -36.55 -8.50 -7.54
CA GLN A 500 -37.70 -7.59 -7.41
C GLN A 500 -38.10 -6.98 -8.75
N PHE A 501 -37.11 -6.58 -9.59
CA PHE A 501 -37.38 -6.04 -10.92
C PHE A 501 -38.10 -7.10 -11.80
N LEU A 502 -37.62 -8.34 -11.77
CA LEU A 502 -38.22 -9.44 -12.55
C LEU A 502 -39.65 -9.79 -12.07
N GLN A 503 -39.92 -9.74 -10.76
CA GLN A 503 -41.25 -9.97 -10.19
C GLN A 503 -42.24 -8.85 -10.57
N ASN A 504 -41.84 -7.58 -10.42
CA ASN A 504 -42.69 -6.42 -10.70
C ASN A 504 -43.03 -6.29 -12.22
N SER A 505 -42.22 -6.84 -13.08
CA SER A 505 -42.46 -6.80 -14.53
C SER A 505 -43.39 -7.93 -15.03
N LEU A 506 -43.89 -8.80 -14.13
CA LEU A 506 -44.85 -9.86 -14.41
C LEU A 506 -46.30 -9.42 -14.14
N ASN A 507 -46.46 -8.38 -13.34
CA ASN A 507 -47.72 -7.73 -13.02
C ASN A 507 -47.93 -6.48 -13.91
#